data_710c4d15a5355269959bd17022df5722
#
_entry.id   710c4d15a5355269959bd17022df5722
#
_cell.length_a   1.000
_cell.length_b   1.000
_cell.length_c   1.000
_cell.angle_alpha   90.00
_cell.angle_beta   90.00
_cell.angle_gamma   90.00
#
_symmetry.space_group_name_H-M   'P 1'
#
loop_
_entity.id
_entity.type
_entity.pdbx_description
1 polymer ?
#
loop_
_entity_poly.entity_id
_entity_poly.type
_entity_poly.pdbx_seq_one_letter_code
_entity_poly.pdbx_strand_id
1 'polypeptide(L)'
;ENTQIDMRNDLITGGPKFDEQLENMVETIKNIGRAGIPMYTMSWRYPRYYRTGHVDIGNGAMGTAYDSEVEHWPDVLDFEMTMESAWECLETWVKTITPVAEEYGVRIGLHPVDPPMPVVAGVPQLLHNFEGYKRLVEIIDSPANGMLLCQGSFSQMAGADTDGGPSIYEMIEYFVKRNKVLYVHFRNVSGTVPKFHETFINTGYVDMYRAMRIYEENGFDGFFMDDHVPHTVGDTEYGHRAKAYANGYIQALIETVTNTSLHGAH
;
A
#
# COMPACT_ATOMS: atom_id res chain seq x y z
N GLU A 1 9.61 3.00 6.32
CA GLU A 1 8.75 4.20 6.30
C GLU A 1 8.63 4.74 4.90
N ASN A 2 7.43 5.15 4.50
CA ASN A 2 7.19 5.81 3.23
C ASN A 2 7.79 7.22 3.25
N THR A 3 9.00 7.37 2.79
CA THR A 3 9.55 8.70 2.53
C THR A 3 9.00 9.22 1.21
N GLN A 4 7.90 9.94 1.27
CA GLN A 4 7.45 10.76 0.15
C GLN A 4 8.36 11.99 0.06
N ILE A 5 9.31 11.96 -0.84
CA ILE A 5 10.14 13.12 -1.14
C ILE A 5 9.55 13.77 -2.40
N ASP A 6 9.19 15.04 -2.30
CA ASP A 6 8.60 15.83 -3.42
C ASP A 6 9.48 15.87 -4.70
N MET A 7 10.73 15.52 -4.58
CA MET A 7 11.70 15.49 -5.68
C MET A 7 11.55 14.31 -6.66
N ARG A 8 10.54 13.43 -6.48
CA ARG A 8 10.36 12.23 -7.31
C ARG A 8 9.17 12.29 -8.26
N ASN A 9 8.52 13.42 -8.37
CA ASN A 9 7.35 13.56 -9.23
C ASN A 9 7.70 13.26 -10.69
N ASP A 10 8.87 13.70 -11.15
CA ASP A 10 9.32 13.49 -12.53
C ASP A 10 9.58 12.00 -12.86
N LEU A 11 9.98 11.18 -11.87
CA LEU A 11 10.03 9.72 -12.04
C LEU A 11 8.67 9.12 -12.37
N ILE A 12 7.62 9.64 -11.74
CA ILE A 12 6.26 9.12 -11.92
C ILE A 12 5.63 9.67 -13.18
N THR A 13 5.90 10.93 -13.50
CA THR A 13 5.24 11.67 -14.59
C THR A 13 6.06 11.71 -15.89
N GLY A 14 7.31 11.22 -15.91
CA GLY A 14 8.20 11.33 -17.07
C GLY A 14 8.72 12.74 -17.32
N GLY A 15 8.76 13.57 -16.26
CA GLY A 15 9.18 14.97 -16.35
C GLY A 15 10.69 15.16 -16.63
N PRO A 16 11.14 16.42 -16.78
CA PRO A 16 12.48 16.75 -17.27
C PRO A 16 13.63 16.29 -16.35
N LYS A 17 13.35 15.97 -15.09
CA LYS A 17 14.35 15.46 -14.14
C LYS A 17 14.26 13.94 -13.93
N PHE A 18 13.60 13.21 -14.83
CA PHE A 18 13.45 11.76 -14.72
C PHE A 18 14.78 11.05 -14.50
N ASP A 19 15.76 11.28 -15.36
CA ASP A 19 17.06 10.62 -15.29
C ASP A 19 17.84 11.00 -14.01
N GLU A 20 17.85 12.29 -13.64
CA GLU A 20 18.47 12.76 -12.40
C GLU A 20 17.85 12.09 -11.16
N GLN A 21 16.52 12.01 -11.13
CA GLN A 21 15.82 11.38 -10.02
C GLN A 21 16.03 9.87 -9.99
N LEU A 22 16.15 9.22 -11.14
CA LEU A 22 16.46 7.80 -11.25
C LEU A 22 17.87 7.50 -10.72
N GLU A 23 18.88 8.29 -11.09
CA GLU A 23 20.24 8.18 -10.56
C GLU A 23 20.27 8.38 -9.03
N ASN A 24 19.55 9.37 -8.52
CA ASN A 24 19.41 9.61 -7.08
C ASN A 24 18.76 8.42 -6.35
N MET A 25 17.82 7.74 -6.99
CA MET A 25 17.21 6.52 -6.44
C MET A 25 18.21 5.36 -6.37
N VAL A 26 19.03 5.18 -7.42
CA VAL A 26 20.12 4.18 -7.43
C VAL A 26 21.04 4.40 -6.22
N GLU A 27 21.52 5.62 -6.00
CA GLU A 27 22.39 5.92 -4.86
C GLU A 27 21.66 5.78 -3.51
N THR A 28 20.38 6.09 -3.47
CA THR A 28 19.54 5.88 -2.27
C THR A 28 19.50 4.40 -1.89
N ILE A 29 19.23 3.51 -2.84
CA ILE A 29 19.18 2.06 -2.59
C ILE A 29 20.54 1.50 -2.15
N LYS A 30 21.64 1.93 -2.79
CA LYS A 30 23.00 1.56 -2.38
C LYS A 30 23.28 1.97 -0.92
N ASN A 31 22.90 3.19 -0.54
CA ASN A 31 23.11 3.70 0.82
C ASN A 31 22.25 2.97 1.84
N ILE A 32 21.01 2.60 1.51
CA ILE A 32 20.13 1.77 2.34
C ILE A 32 20.78 0.40 2.58
N GLY A 33 21.27 -0.26 1.54
CA GLY A 33 21.96 -1.55 1.68
C GLY A 33 23.27 -1.45 2.47
N ARG A 34 24.10 -0.40 2.23
CA ARG A 34 25.32 -0.14 3.03
C ARG A 34 25.02 0.09 4.51
N ALA A 35 23.85 0.66 4.82
CA ALA A 35 23.40 0.83 6.22
C ALA A 35 22.83 -0.46 6.83
N GLY A 36 22.80 -1.57 6.10
CA GLY A 36 22.24 -2.84 6.56
C GLY A 36 20.72 -2.87 6.69
N ILE A 37 20.01 -1.95 6.00
CA ILE A 37 18.54 -1.90 6.00
C ILE A 37 18.02 -2.83 4.90
N PRO A 38 17.32 -3.93 5.24
CA PRO A 38 16.99 -4.98 4.28
C PRO A 38 15.80 -4.64 3.38
N MET A 39 15.11 -3.53 3.63
CA MET A 39 13.83 -3.24 2.98
C MET A 39 13.62 -1.76 2.76
N TYR A 40 13.12 -1.41 1.58
CA TYR A 40 12.71 -0.06 1.24
C TYR A 40 11.33 -0.07 0.59
N THR A 41 10.44 0.79 1.05
CA THR A 41 9.10 0.92 0.48
C THR A 41 8.77 2.35 0.12
N MET A 42 8.01 2.52 -0.94
CA MET A 42 7.53 3.82 -1.41
C MET A 42 6.16 3.69 -2.09
N SER A 43 5.47 4.81 -2.23
CA SER A 43 4.27 4.90 -3.06
C SER A 43 4.64 5.40 -4.46
N TRP A 44 4.20 4.67 -5.48
CA TRP A 44 4.29 5.10 -6.89
C TRP A 44 3.00 5.80 -7.27
N ARG A 45 2.87 7.06 -6.87
CA ARG A 45 1.66 7.87 -7.10
C ARG A 45 1.97 9.36 -7.14
N TYR A 46 1.20 10.08 -7.94
CA TYR A 46 1.13 11.53 -7.97
C TYR A 46 -0.31 11.91 -8.39
N PRO A 47 -0.98 12.89 -7.79
CA PRO A 47 -0.56 13.63 -6.61
C PRO A 47 -0.59 12.79 -5.32
N ARG A 48 -0.43 13.44 -4.16
CA ARG A 48 -0.41 12.78 -2.84
C ARG A 48 -1.77 12.19 -2.47
N TYR A 49 -1.76 11.36 -1.41
CA TYR A 49 -2.92 10.82 -0.73
C TYR A 49 -4.05 11.83 -0.51
N TYR A 50 -5.30 11.38 -0.72
CA TYR A 50 -6.48 12.22 -0.62
C TYR A 50 -7.65 11.55 0.09
N ARG A 51 -8.36 12.36 0.89
CA ARG A 51 -9.65 12.03 1.48
C ARG A 51 -10.61 13.18 1.28
N THR A 52 -11.89 12.87 1.06
CA THR A 52 -12.93 13.88 0.83
C THR A 52 -13.54 14.42 2.11
N GLY A 53 -13.27 13.79 3.26
CA GLY A 53 -13.80 14.24 4.55
C GLY A 53 -13.70 13.20 5.66
N HIS A 54 -14.61 13.29 6.61
CA HIS A 54 -14.71 12.40 7.76
C HIS A 54 -16.17 11.94 7.94
N VAL A 55 -16.34 10.72 8.47
CA VAL A 55 -17.63 10.13 8.78
C VAL A 55 -17.65 9.74 10.25
N ASP A 56 -18.75 10.04 10.96
CA ASP A 56 -18.99 9.53 12.30
C ASP A 56 -19.26 8.02 12.22
N ILE A 57 -18.39 7.23 12.83
CA ILE A 57 -18.48 5.76 12.88
C ILE A 57 -19.01 5.25 14.22
N GLY A 58 -19.56 6.16 15.03
CA GLY A 58 -20.20 5.87 16.30
C GLY A 58 -19.32 6.14 17.53
N ASN A 59 -19.96 6.36 18.67
CA ASN A 59 -19.30 6.62 19.96
C ASN A 59 -18.31 7.78 19.95
N GLY A 60 -18.50 8.77 19.08
CA GLY A 60 -17.60 9.93 18.92
C GLY A 60 -16.31 9.61 18.15
N ALA A 61 -16.21 8.46 17.52
CA ALA A 61 -15.09 8.16 16.66
C ALA A 61 -15.35 8.62 15.22
N MET A 62 -14.31 9.13 14.57
CA MET A 62 -14.36 9.64 13.20
C MET A 62 -13.42 8.85 12.31
N GLY A 63 -13.96 8.26 11.25
CA GLY A 63 -13.17 7.66 10.16
C GLY A 63 -12.92 8.67 9.05
N THR A 64 -11.73 8.73 8.47
CA THR A 64 -11.49 9.48 7.24
C THR A 64 -12.24 8.81 6.08
N ALA A 65 -12.75 9.59 5.13
CA ALA A 65 -13.62 9.10 4.07
C ALA A 65 -13.19 9.55 2.68
N TYR A 66 -13.51 8.74 1.71
CA TYR A 66 -13.41 9.07 0.29
C TYR A 66 -14.76 8.85 -0.40
N ASP A 67 -15.11 9.79 -1.27
CA ASP A 67 -16.31 9.75 -2.11
C ASP A 67 -15.97 10.44 -3.43
N SER A 68 -15.98 9.72 -4.53
CA SER A 68 -15.63 10.26 -5.84
C SER A 68 -16.65 11.29 -6.37
N GLU A 69 -17.88 11.30 -5.85
CA GLU A 69 -18.91 12.28 -6.27
C GLU A 69 -18.63 13.68 -5.75
N VAL A 70 -17.90 13.80 -4.64
CA VAL A 70 -17.53 15.09 -4.03
C VAL A 70 -16.06 15.45 -4.22
N GLU A 71 -15.31 14.59 -4.92
CA GLU A 71 -13.93 14.85 -5.29
C GLU A 71 -13.85 15.91 -6.38
N HIS A 72 -13.04 16.94 -6.17
CA HIS A 72 -12.75 17.97 -7.14
C HIS A 72 -11.24 18.28 -7.15
N TRP A 73 -10.55 17.65 -8.11
CA TRP A 73 -9.16 17.94 -8.36
C TRP A 73 -9.02 18.75 -9.65
N PRO A 74 -8.37 19.91 -9.63
CA PRO A 74 -7.81 20.45 -10.84
C PRO A 74 -6.71 19.50 -11.35
N ASP A 75 -6.56 19.38 -12.65
CA ASP A 75 -5.44 18.67 -13.23
C ASP A 75 -4.11 19.27 -12.72
N VAL A 76 -3.19 18.40 -12.30
CA VAL A 76 -1.90 18.83 -11.75
C VAL A 76 -0.77 18.81 -12.77
N LEU A 77 -1.05 18.30 -13.98
CA LEU A 77 -0.13 18.31 -15.10
C LEU A 77 -0.60 19.32 -16.14
N ASP A 78 0.35 20.02 -16.76
CA ASP A 78 0.14 20.92 -17.91
C ASP A 78 0.37 20.22 -19.26
N PHE A 79 0.52 18.90 -19.23
CA PHE A 79 0.67 18.01 -20.38
C PHE A 79 -0.15 16.74 -20.19
N GLU A 80 -0.49 16.10 -21.30
CA GLU A 80 -1.23 14.83 -21.27
C GLU A 80 -0.29 13.66 -20.91
N MET A 81 -0.66 12.88 -19.89
CA MET A 81 0.00 11.64 -19.51
C MET A 81 -0.91 10.46 -19.78
N THR A 82 -0.48 9.51 -20.59
CA THR A 82 -1.24 8.30 -20.88
C THR A 82 -0.89 7.17 -19.90
N MET A 83 -1.78 6.18 -19.79
CA MET A 83 -1.51 4.98 -19.01
C MET A 83 -0.25 4.25 -19.52
N GLU A 84 0.00 4.29 -20.83
CA GLU A 84 1.16 3.66 -21.47
C GLU A 84 2.46 4.36 -21.09
N SER A 85 2.52 5.70 -21.22
CA SER A 85 3.71 6.46 -20.80
C SER A 85 3.99 6.36 -19.30
N ALA A 86 2.93 6.27 -18.48
CA ALA A 86 3.08 6.02 -17.05
C ALA A 86 3.72 4.65 -16.76
N TRP A 87 3.33 3.61 -17.48
CA TRP A 87 3.95 2.29 -17.37
C TRP A 87 5.40 2.28 -17.84
N GLU A 88 5.74 3.01 -18.90
CA GLU A 88 7.14 3.15 -19.36
C GLU A 88 8.05 3.72 -18.26
N CYS A 89 7.57 4.73 -17.54
CA CYS A 89 8.30 5.30 -16.39
C CYS A 89 8.51 4.26 -15.29
N LEU A 90 7.46 3.56 -14.88
CA LEU A 90 7.55 2.54 -13.83
C LEU A 90 8.43 1.36 -14.24
N GLU A 91 8.27 0.86 -15.46
CA GLU A 91 9.10 -0.24 -15.97
C GLU A 91 10.58 0.13 -16.04
N THR A 92 10.90 1.34 -16.50
CA THR A 92 12.27 1.84 -16.53
C THR A 92 12.86 1.89 -15.12
N TRP A 93 12.09 2.41 -14.16
CA TRP A 93 12.49 2.46 -12.76
C TRP A 93 12.72 1.05 -12.18
N VAL A 94 11.77 0.12 -12.35
CA VAL A 94 11.89 -1.26 -11.84
C VAL A 94 13.11 -1.96 -12.45
N LYS A 95 13.31 -1.86 -13.77
CA LYS A 95 14.42 -2.48 -14.49
C LYS A 95 15.78 -1.93 -14.07
N THR A 96 15.83 -0.66 -13.67
CA THR A 96 17.07 0.00 -13.21
C THR A 96 17.36 -0.32 -11.73
N ILE A 97 16.34 -0.26 -10.89
CA ILE A 97 16.51 -0.31 -9.42
C ILE A 97 16.60 -1.76 -8.92
N THR A 98 15.88 -2.70 -9.51
CA THR A 98 15.85 -4.10 -9.01
C THR A 98 17.24 -4.76 -8.99
N PRO A 99 18.07 -4.68 -10.04
CA PRO A 99 19.42 -5.27 -10.00
C PRO A 99 20.33 -4.63 -8.92
N VAL A 100 20.18 -3.31 -8.70
CA VAL A 100 20.93 -2.62 -7.64
C VAL A 100 20.48 -3.07 -6.27
N ALA A 101 19.17 -3.26 -6.09
CA ALA A 101 18.60 -3.74 -4.84
C ALA A 101 19.08 -5.18 -4.52
N GLU A 102 19.15 -6.06 -5.52
CA GLU A 102 19.73 -7.41 -5.38
C GLU A 102 21.19 -7.36 -4.95
N GLU A 103 22.02 -6.54 -5.63
CA GLU A 103 23.43 -6.40 -5.31
C GLU A 103 23.67 -5.92 -3.86
N TYR A 104 22.81 -5.03 -3.37
CA TYR A 104 22.95 -4.43 -2.04
C TYR A 104 22.09 -5.10 -0.96
N GLY A 105 21.40 -6.20 -1.27
CA GLY A 105 20.60 -6.97 -0.32
C GLY A 105 19.35 -6.23 0.18
N VAL A 106 18.76 -5.37 -0.65
CA VAL A 106 17.56 -4.60 -0.31
C VAL A 106 16.35 -5.16 -1.06
N ARG A 107 15.25 -5.37 -0.37
CA ARG A 107 13.96 -5.67 -1.00
C ARG A 107 13.16 -4.38 -1.18
N ILE A 108 12.54 -4.20 -2.33
CA ILE A 108 11.77 -3.00 -2.66
C ILE A 108 10.29 -3.35 -2.75
N GLY A 109 9.45 -2.59 -2.05
CA GLY A 109 8.00 -2.75 -2.07
C GLY A 109 7.29 -1.46 -2.45
N LEU A 110 6.42 -1.53 -3.46
CA LEU A 110 5.55 -0.42 -3.79
C LEU A 110 4.22 -0.52 -3.04
N HIS A 111 3.83 0.58 -2.41
CA HIS A 111 2.54 0.75 -1.75
C HIS A 111 1.45 1.04 -2.80
N PRO A 112 0.23 0.50 -2.67
CA PRO A 112 -0.88 0.82 -3.58
C PRO A 112 -1.25 2.29 -3.54
N VAL A 113 -1.86 2.75 -4.61
CA VAL A 113 -2.49 4.07 -4.61
C VAL A 113 -3.71 4.06 -3.69
N ASP A 114 -3.94 5.17 -3.02
CA ASP A 114 -5.05 5.33 -2.09
C ASP A 114 -5.63 6.75 -2.19
N PRO A 115 -6.85 6.91 -2.70
CA PRO A 115 -7.80 5.87 -3.13
C PRO A 115 -7.38 5.16 -4.42
N PRO A 116 -7.77 3.87 -4.64
CA PRO A 116 -7.39 3.10 -5.82
C PRO A 116 -8.27 3.44 -7.03
N MET A 117 -8.16 4.69 -7.48
CA MET A 117 -8.83 5.20 -8.67
C MET A 117 -7.90 5.12 -9.88
N PRO A 118 -8.40 4.84 -11.09
CA PRO A 118 -7.56 4.70 -12.30
C PRO A 118 -6.89 6.00 -12.72
N VAL A 119 -7.50 7.13 -12.44
CA VAL A 119 -6.96 8.48 -12.70
C VAL A 119 -7.27 9.37 -11.51
N VAL A 120 -6.30 10.15 -11.07
CA VAL A 120 -6.46 11.18 -10.02
C VAL A 120 -5.82 12.48 -10.52
N ALA A 121 -6.59 13.58 -10.55
CA ALA A 121 -6.12 14.90 -10.99
C ALA A 121 -5.40 14.88 -12.36
N GLY A 122 -5.94 14.14 -13.32
CA GLY A 122 -5.39 13.98 -14.66
C GLY A 122 -4.20 12.99 -14.76
N VAL A 123 -3.76 12.42 -13.65
CA VAL A 123 -2.60 11.49 -13.63
C VAL A 123 -3.07 10.03 -13.57
N PRO A 124 -2.65 9.18 -14.51
CA PRO A 124 -2.90 7.73 -14.46
C PRO A 124 -2.29 7.09 -13.21
N GLN A 125 -3.05 6.24 -12.54
CA GLN A 125 -2.63 5.53 -11.32
C GLN A 125 -2.43 4.05 -11.62
N LEU A 126 -1.18 3.59 -11.79
CA LEU A 126 -0.86 2.25 -12.29
C LEU A 126 -1.22 1.13 -11.30
N LEU A 127 -1.02 1.39 -10.01
CA LEU A 127 -1.18 0.40 -8.95
C LEU A 127 -2.53 0.56 -8.22
N HIS A 128 -3.60 0.78 -9.00
CA HIS A 128 -4.96 0.97 -8.50
C HIS A 128 -5.80 -0.32 -8.48
N ASN A 129 -5.30 -1.41 -9.07
CA ASN A 129 -6.01 -2.69 -9.14
C ASN A 129 -5.08 -3.90 -9.11
N PHE A 130 -5.67 -5.08 -9.06
CA PHE A 130 -4.95 -6.36 -8.99
C PHE A 130 -4.04 -6.59 -10.22
N GLU A 131 -4.53 -6.31 -11.42
CA GLU A 131 -3.76 -6.52 -12.67
C GLU A 131 -2.53 -5.61 -12.76
N GLY A 132 -2.64 -4.36 -12.25
CA GLY A 132 -1.48 -3.47 -12.13
C GLY A 132 -0.38 -4.06 -11.25
N TYR A 133 -0.75 -4.69 -10.15
CA TYR A 133 0.22 -5.34 -9.26
C TYR A 133 0.79 -6.64 -9.85
N LYS A 134 0.00 -7.42 -10.58
CA LYS A 134 0.52 -8.57 -11.34
C LYS A 134 1.59 -8.11 -12.32
N ARG A 135 1.28 -7.09 -13.13
CA ARG A 135 2.24 -6.52 -14.07
C ARG A 135 3.50 -6.03 -13.37
N LEU A 136 3.37 -5.32 -12.26
CA LEU A 136 4.52 -4.83 -11.48
C LEU A 136 5.49 -5.97 -11.11
N VAL A 137 4.98 -7.05 -10.51
CA VAL A 137 5.84 -8.13 -10.03
C VAL A 137 6.39 -9.01 -11.17
N GLU A 138 5.80 -8.93 -12.35
CA GLU A 138 6.21 -9.65 -13.57
C GLU A 138 7.23 -8.86 -14.41
N ILE A 139 7.42 -7.55 -14.19
CA ILE A 139 8.46 -6.77 -14.91
C ILE A 139 9.84 -7.40 -14.74
N ILE A 140 10.19 -7.75 -13.51
CA ILE A 140 11.35 -8.58 -13.17
C ILE A 140 10.92 -9.54 -12.07
N ASP A 141 11.01 -10.83 -12.34
CA ASP A 141 10.72 -11.87 -11.35
C ASP A 141 11.91 -12.05 -10.40
N SER A 142 12.02 -11.12 -9.46
CA SER A 142 13.07 -11.06 -8.45
C SER A 142 12.48 -11.00 -7.05
N PRO A 143 13.11 -11.60 -6.04
CA PRO A 143 12.74 -11.39 -4.64
C PRO A 143 12.94 -9.94 -4.18
N ALA A 144 13.78 -9.18 -4.87
CA ALA A 144 13.98 -7.74 -4.60
C ALA A 144 12.86 -6.86 -5.15
N ASN A 145 12.02 -7.35 -6.07
CA ASN A 145 10.84 -6.66 -6.61
C ASN A 145 9.56 -7.21 -5.99
N GLY A 146 8.93 -6.42 -5.15
CA GLY A 146 7.74 -6.83 -4.41
C GLY A 146 6.82 -5.66 -4.06
N MET A 147 6.04 -5.85 -3.02
CA MET A 147 5.07 -4.85 -2.58
C MET A 147 5.02 -4.70 -1.06
N LEU A 148 4.61 -3.53 -0.63
CA LEU A 148 3.94 -3.32 0.64
C LEU A 148 2.44 -3.61 0.40
N LEU A 149 1.91 -4.68 0.97
CA LEU A 149 0.50 -4.99 0.81
C LEU A 149 -0.32 -4.20 1.84
N CYS A 150 -0.85 -3.04 1.41
CA CYS A 150 -1.82 -2.33 2.24
C CYS A 150 -3.19 -3.00 2.08
N GLN A 151 -3.56 -3.86 3.04
CA GLN A 151 -4.80 -4.64 2.98
C GLN A 151 -6.03 -3.74 2.83
N GLY A 152 -6.05 -2.57 3.50
CA GLY A 152 -7.12 -1.61 3.32
C GLY A 152 -7.26 -1.15 1.87
N SER A 153 -6.17 -0.71 1.22
CA SER A 153 -6.21 -0.27 -0.17
C SER A 153 -6.53 -1.42 -1.14
N PHE A 154 -5.97 -2.60 -0.93
CA PHE A 154 -6.32 -3.78 -1.73
C PHE A 154 -7.79 -4.19 -1.55
N SER A 155 -8.34 -4.08 -0.35
CA SER A 155 -9.76 -4.34 -0.13
C SER A 155 -10.66 -3.30 -0.77
N GLN A 156 -10.22 -2.04 -0.89
CA GLN A 156 -10.93 -1.00 -1.65
C GLN A 156 -10.97 -1.32 -3.16
N MET A 157 -9.97 -2.02 -3.70
CA MET A 157 -9.93 -2.46 -5.10
C MET A 157 -10.89 -3.61 -5.39
N ALA A 158 -11.18 -4.46 -4.42
CA ALA A 158 -11.93 -5.72 -4.59
C ALA A 158 -13.37 -5.58 -5.11
N GLY A 159 -13.85 -4.37 -5.35
CA GLY A 159 -15.13 -4.09 -5.99
C GLY A 159 -15.01 -3.14 -7.18
N ALA A 160 -13.79 -2.73 -7.52
CA ALA A 160 -13.54 -1.79 -8.62
C ALA A 160 -13.72 -2.44 -9.99
N ASP A 161 -13.50 -3.74 -10.09
CA ASP A 161 -13.81 -4.53 -11.27
C ASP A 161 -15.24 -5.08 -11.11
N THR A 162 -16.19 -4.36 -11.61
CA THR A 162 -17.64 -4.62 -11.50
C THR A 162 -18.09 -5.99 -12.06
N ASP A 163 -17.20 -6.74 -12.69
CA ASP A 163 -17.47 -8.02 -13.35
C ASP A 163 -16.75 -9.22 -12.70
N GLY A 164 -16.45 -9.18 -11.39
CA GLY A 164 -15.97 -10.35 -10.67
C GLY A 164 -14.44 -10.46 -10.56
N GLY A 165 -13.75 -9.36 -10.37
CA GLY A 165 -12.34 -9.35 -9.98
C GLY A 165 -12.08 -10.11 -8.67
N PRO A 166 -10.82 -10.46 -8.36
CA PRO A 166 -10.50 -11.27 -7.21
C PRO A 166 -10.87 -10.57 -5.90
N SER A 167 -11.35 -11.35 -4.94
CA SER A 167 -11.55 -10.89 -3.58
C SER A 167 -10.22 -10.53 -2.92
N ILE A 168 -10.26 -9.74 -1.86
CA ILE A 168 -9.06 -9.44 -1.06
C ILE A 168 -8.33 -10.72 -0.60
N TYR A 169 -9.05 -11.78 -0.31
CA TYR A 169 -8.49 -13.06 0.13
C TYR A 169 -7.70 -13.75 -0.98
N GLU A 170 -8.21 -13.75 -2.20
CA GLU A 170 -7.52 -14.29 -3.39
C GLU A 170 -6.29 -13.45 -3.74
N MET A 171 -6.36 -12.11 -3.59
CA MET A 171 -5.20 -11.23 -3.80
C MET A 171 -4.09 -11.52 -2.78
N ILE A 172 -4.42 -11.66 -1.49
CA ILE A 172 -3.46 -12.01 -0.43
C ILE A 172 -2.78 -13.33 -0.78
N GLU A 173 -3.58 -14.38 -1.04
CA GLU A 173 -3.07 -15.70 -1.38
C GLU A 173 -2.13 -15.66 -2.60
N TYR A 174 -2.54 -14.95 -3.66
CA TYR A 174 -1.76 -14.83 -4.89
C TYR A 174 -0.36 -14.26 -4.68
N PHE A 175 -0.24 -13.15 -3.94
CA PHE A 175 1.03 -12.46 -3.78
C PHE A 175 1.90 -13.06 -2.68
N VAL A 176 1.30 -13.58 -1.61
CA VAL A 176 2.03 -14.25 -0.53
C VAL A 176 2.69 -15.55 -1.04
N LYS A 177 1.96 -16.41 -1.75
CA LYS A 177 2.50 -17.63 -2.38
C LYS A 177 3.69 -17.39 -3.29
N ARG A 178 3.81 -16.19 -3.85
CA ARG A 178 4.91 -15.78 -4.74
C ARG A 178 6.05 -15.07 -4.03
N ASN A 179 5.98 -14.96 -2.70
CA ASN A 179 6.97 -14.22 -1.89
C ASN A 179 7.15 -12.76 -2.36
N LYS A 180 6.06 -12.13 -2.80
CA LYS A 180 6.08 -10.73 -3.28
C LYS A 180 5.67 -9.71 -2.22
N VAL A 181 5.14 -10.15 -1.08
CA VAL A 181 4.74 -9.27 0.03
C VAL A 181 5.89 -9.09 1.00
N LEU A 182 6.32 -7.84 1.20
CA LEU A 182 7.39 -7.50 2.14
C LEU A 182 6.87 -7.39 3.56
N TYR A 183 5.85 -6.56 3.73
CA TYR A 183 5.08 -6.43 4.96
C TYR A 183 3.66 -5.94 4.66
N VAL A 184 2.82 -5.94 5.66
CA VAL A 184 1.38 -5.70 5.51
C VAL A 184 0.94 -4.51 6.35
N HIS A 185 0.24 -3.56 5.74
CA HIS A 185 -0.63 -2.64 6.46
C HIS A 185 -1.97 -3.34 6.70
N PHE A 186 -2.16 -3.83 7.93
CA PHE A 186 -3.29 -4.69 8.27
C PHE A 186 -4.42 -3.86 8.85
N ARG A 187 -5.10 -3.10 7.99
CA ARG A 187 -6.26 -2.27 8.35
C ARG A 187 -7.52 -2.69 7.62
N ASN A 188 -8.65 -2.19 8.09
CA ASN A 188 -9.97 -2.48 7.55
C ASN A 188 -10.68 -1.20 7.12
N VAL A 189 -11.62 -1.31 6.20
CA VAL A 189 -12.41 -0.21 5.64
C VAL A 189 -13.87 -0.63 5.50
N SER A 190 -14.77 0.34 5.31
CA SER A 190 -16.21 0.09 5.20
C SER A 190 -16.67 -0.54 3.88
N GLY A 191 -15.82 -0.48 2.85
CA GLY A 191 -16.20 -0.94 1.50
C GLY A 191 -15.15 -0.58 0.47
N THR A 192 -15.58 -0.57 -0.79
CA THR A 192 -14.74 -0.39 -1.99
C THR A 192 -14.92 1.00 -2.59
N VAL A 193 -14.03 1.36 -3.54
CA VAL A 193 -14.30 2.51 -4.41
C VAL A 193 -15.63 2.28 -5.15
N PRO A 194 -16.37 3.36 -5.50
CA PRO A 194 -15.96 4.76 -5.48
C PRO A 194 -16.21 5.48 -4.14
N LYS A 195 -16.68 4.78 -3.09
CA LYS A 195 -17.01 5.39 -1.79
C LYS A 195 -16.70 4.46 -0.63
N PHE A 196 -15.86 4.91 0.30
CA PHE A 196 -15.51 4.17 1.51
C PHE A 196 -15.13 5.13 2.64
N HIS A 197 -15.01 4.59 3.86
CA HIS A 197 -14.38 5.26 4.99
C HIS A 197 -13.52 4.28 5.81
N GLU A 198 -12.59 4.83 6.56
CA GLU A 198 -11.78 4.07 7.51
C GLU A 198 -12.62 3.59 8.68
N THR A 199 -12.34 2.39 9.17
CA THR A 199 -13.04 1.77 10.29
C THR A 199 -12.06 1.34 11.38
N PHE A 200 -12.57 0.96 12.56
CA PHE A 200 -11.75 0.16 13.45
C PHE A 200 -11.38 -1.16 12.76
N ILE A 201 -10.24 -1.70 13.13
CA ILE A 201 -9.68 -2.90 12.50
C ILE A 201 -10.66 -4.07 12.44
N ASN A 202 -11.54 -4.20 13.43
CA ASN A 202 -12.52 -5.28 13.58
C ASN A 202 -13.93 -4.94 13.08
N THR A 203 -14.17 -3.71 12.58
CA THR A 203 -15.55 -3.26 12.22
C THR A 203 -15.75 -2.96 10.74
N GLY A 204 -14.72 -3.15 9.90
CA GLY A 204 -14.84 -3.03 8.46
C GLY A 204 -15.49 -4.25 7.80
N TYR A 205 -15.54 -4.25 6.46
CA TYR A 205 -16.21 -5.33 5.73
C TYR A 205 -15.33 -6.58 5.51
N VAL A 206 -14.02 -6.47 5.75
CA VAL A 206 -13.09 -7.61 5.63
C VAL A 206 -13.13 -8.44 6.92
N ASP A 207 -13.28 -9.75 6.78
CA ASP A 207 -13.04 -10.69 7.88
C ASP A 207 -11.53 -10.80 8.14
N MET A 208 -11.08 -10.11 9.18
CA MET A 208 -9.66 -9.99 9.53
C MET A 208 -9.05 -11.32 10.02
N TYR A 209 -9.87 -12.16 10.67
CA TYR A 209 -9.43 -13.50 11.09
C TYR A 209 -9.18 -14.39 9.87
N ARG A 210 -10.10 -14.39 8.92
CA ARG A 210 -9.93 -15.12 7.66
C ARG A 210 -8.70 -14.62 6.89
N ALA A 211 -8.49 -13.30 6.81
CA ALA A 211 -7.30 -12.73 6.16
C ALA A 211 -6.01 -13.19 6.85
N MET A 212 -5.93 -13.11 8.18
CA MET A 212 -4.75 -13.54 8.96
C MET A 212 -4.45 -15.02 8.75
N ARG A 213 -5.47 -15.88 8.71
CA ARG A 213 -5.30 -17.30 8.38
C ARG A 213 -4.68 -17.52 7.00
N ILE A 214 -5.09 -16.75 6.00
CA ILE A 214 -4.55 -16.88 4.64
C ILE A 214 -3.08 -16.48 4.61
N TYR A 215 -2.67 -15.42 5.33
CA TYR A 215 -1.25 -15.08 5.47
C TYR A 215 -0.44 -16.22 6.08
N GLU A 216 -0.92 -16.80 7.18
CA GLU A 216 -0.25 -17.91 7.87
C GLU A 216 -0.22 -19.18 7.01
N GLU A 217 -1.35 -19.62 6.46
CA GLU A 217 -1.48 -20.82 5.63
C GLU A 217 -0.61 -20.78 4.35
N ASN A 218 -0.25 -19.59 3.89
CA ASN A 218 0.61 -19.39 2.73
C ASN A 218 2.07 -19.01 3.07
N GLY A 219 2.44 -19.10 4.34
CA GLY A 219 3.82 -18.97 4.78
C GLY A 219 4.35 -17.53 4.80
N PHE A 220 3.50 -16.53 5.04
CA PHE A 220 3.95 -15.17 5.23
C PHE A 220 4.77 -15.04 6.52
N ASP A 221 6.03 -14.63 6.38
CA ASP A 221 7.01 -14.49 7.46
C ASP A 221 7.42 -13.03 7.75
N GLY A 222 6.76 -12.07 7.07
CA GLY A 222 6.98 -10.65 7.28
C GLY A 222 6.26 -10.11 8.53
N PHE A 223 6.16 -8.81 8.66
CA PHE A 223 5.49 -8.17 9.79
C PHE A 223 4.19 -7.47 9.38
N PHE A 224 3.33 -7.28 10.37
CA PHE A 224 2.06 -6.55 10.26
C PHE A 224 2.16 -5.20 10.96
N MET A 225 1.48 -4.20 10.41
CA MET A 225 1.43 -2.83 10.88
C MET A 225 -0.01 -2.33 10.83
N ASP A 226 -0.41 -1.50 11.80
CA ASP A 226 -1.78 -1.02 11.95
C ASP A 226 -2.23 0.00 10.89
N ASP A 227 -1.30 0.79 10.32
CA ASP A 227 -1.55 1.83 9.30
C ASP A 227 -2.51 2.94 9.79
N HIS A 228 -3.62 3.17 9.08
CA HIS A 228 -4.62 4.16 9.44
C HIS A 228 -5.57 3.64 10.52
N VAL A 229 -5.92 4.50 11.45
CA VAL A 229 -6.90 4.22 12.50
C VAL A 229 -7.88 5.39 12.63
N PRO A 230 -9.13 5.13 13.06
CA PRO A 230 -10.08 6.21 13.33
C PRO A 230 -9.63 7.15 14.44
N HIS A 231 -10.00 8.42 14.34
CA HIS A 231 -9.84 9.36 15.44
C HIS A 231 -10.85 9.07 16.53
N THR A 232 -10.40 8.92 17.77
CA THR A 232 -11.24 8.67 18.94
C THR A 232 -11.23 9.80 19.92
N VAL A 233 -12.30 9.95 20.72
CA VAL A 233 -12.40 11.03 21.71
C VAL A 233 -11.24 10.95 22.71
N GLY A 234 -10.55 12.07 22.89
CA GLY A 234 -9.44 12.19 23.83
C GLY A 234 -8.15 11.47 23.41
N ASP A 235 -8.07 11.02 22.17
CA ASP A 235 -6.81 10.49 21.61
C ASP A 235 -5.91 11.65 21.13
N THR A 236 -4.66 11.33 20.84
CA THR A 236 -3.72 12.24 20.21
C THR A 236 -4.02 12.38 18.71
N GLU A 237 -3.47 13.41 18.06
CA GLU A 237 -3.55 13.55 16.59
C GLU A 237 -2.98 12.33 15.85
N TYR A 238 -1.97 11.66 16.43
CA TYR A 238 -1.38 10.45 15.87
C TYR A 238 -2.23 9.19 16.08
N GLY A 239 -3.23 9.24 16.97
CA GLY A 239 -4.13 8.10 17.23
C GLY A 239 -3.54 7.01 18.12
N HIS A 240 -2.72 7.35 19.12
CA HIS A 240 -2.00 6.35 19.93
C HIS A 240 -2.90 5.29 20.58
N ARG A 241 -4.10 5.69 21.05
CA ARG A 241 -5.05 4.74 21.67
C ARG A 241 -5.67 3.80 20.63
N ALA A 242 -6.10 4.37 19.51
CA ALA A 242 -6.66 3.58 18.42
C ALA A 242 -5.61 2.64 17.80
N LYS A 243 -4.35 3.09 17.69
CA LYS A 243 -3.23 2.24 17.26
C LYS A 243 -2.91 1.13 18.25
N ALA A 244 -2.90 1.43 19.57
CA ALA A 244 -2.72 0.41 20.59
C ALA A 244 -3.81 -0.67 20.53
N TYR A 245 -5.06 -0.28 20.29
CA TYR A 245 -6.17 -1.21 20.07
C TYR A 245 -5.94 -2.09 18.82
N ALA A 246 -5.58 -1.47 17.70
CA ALA A 246 -5.34 -2.19 16.45
C ALA A 246 -4.17 -3.19 16.59
N ASN A 247 -3.06 -2.77 17.19
CA ASN A 247 -1.90 -3.64 17.43
C ASN A 247 -2.23 -4.80 18.37
N GLY A 248 -3.00 -4.56 19.44
CA GLY A 248 -3.47 -5.62 20.32
C GLY A 248 -4.36 -6.66 19.61
N TYR A 249 -5.22 -6.17 18.70
CA TYR A 249 -6.05 -7.05 17.87
C TYR A 249 -5.22 -7.88 16.89
N ILE A 250 -4.22 -7.27 16.22
CA ILE A 250 -3.28 -7.96 15.32
C ILE A 250 -2.54 -9.06 16.09
N GLN A 251 -1.98 -8.75 17.25
CA GLN A 251 -1.27 -9.73 18.08
C GLN A 251 -2.16 -10.90 18.46
N ALA A 252 -3.39 -10.64 18.91
CA ALA A 252 -4.34 -11.69 19.25
C ALA A 252 -4.67 -12.59 18.04
N LEU A 253 -4.80 -12.03 16.85
CA LEU A 253 -5.02 -12.82 15.64
C LEU A 253 -3.82 -13.69 15.30
N ILE A 254 -2.59 -13.15 15.38
CA ILE A 254 -1.36 -13.92 15.13
C ILE A 254 -1.29 -15.09 16.11
N GLU A 255 -1.46 -14.85 17.41
CA GLU A 255 -1.46 -15.91 18.44
C GLU A 255 -2.51 -16.99 18.14
N THR A 256 -3.68 -16.57 17.69
CA THR A 256 -4.79 -17.48 17.40
C THR A 256 -4.50 -18.38 16.20
N VAL A 257 -3.94 -17.85 15.10
CA VAL A 257 -3.71 -18.64 13.88
C VAL A 257 -2.45 -19.50 13.98
N THR A 258 -1.40 -19.02 14.67
CA THR A 258 -0.14 -19.76 14.83
C THR A 258 -0.16 -20.74 16.00
N ASN A 259 -1.18 -20.71 16.86
CA ASN A 259 -1.24 -21.43 18.14
C ASN A 259 0.01 -21.18 19.03
N THR A 260 0.62 -20.01 18.91
CA THR A 260 1.79 -19.61 19.70
C THR A 260 1.44 -18.43 20.56
N SER A 261 1.90 -18.46 21.84
CA SER A 261 1.85 -17.27 22.70
C SER A 261 3.06 -16.39 22.39
N LEU A 262 2.85 -15.13 22.06
CA LEU A 262 3.93 -14.15 21.93
C LEU A 262 4.54 -13.74 23.29
N HIS A 263 3.97 -14.24 24.40
CA HIS A 263 4.51 -14.08 25.77
C HIS A 263 5.69 -15.01 26.02
N GLY A 264 6.84 -14.73 25.47
CA GLY A 264 8.04 -15.53 25.70
C GLY A 264 9.20 -15.25 24.76
N ALA A 265 9.00 -14.39 23.83
CA ALA A 265 10.04 -13.91 22.92
C ALA A 265 10.72 -12.64 23.47
N HIS A 266 11.33 -12.74 24.67
CA HIS A 266 12.18 -11.71 25.27
C HIS A 266 13.57 -12.24 25.49
#